data_6d7d2249b52c29a63defe62a05242ced
#
_entry.id   6d7d2249b52c29a63defe62a05242ced
#
_cell.length_a   1.000
_cell.length_b   1.000
_cell.length_c   1.000
_cell.angle_alpha   90.00
_cell.angle_beta   90.00
_cell.angle_gamma   90.00
#
_symmetry.space_group_name_H-M   'P 1'
#
loop_
_entity.id
_entity.type
_entity.pdbx_description
1 polymer ?
#
loop_
_entity_poly.entity_id
_entity_poly.type
_entity_poly.pdbx_seq_one_letter_code
_entity_poly.pdbx_strand_id
1 'polypeptide(L)'
;SSTYVALTRHRNDVLTVDQSAYDTWGGGFAWQPTPRTQFSLQGQRHYYGNSRSLNFSHRMRRSVVTYTETRSISESASGAGVSLSLYELYFIQFASLEPDPVLRDIRVRDFLLAAGLDPNQRLTGGFLNTALTVQTSRNLSLAVQGLRSNLVVTAFATDTRRADKVSTAQDDLSQVGVLLQHGVNV
;
A
#
# COMPACT_ATOMS: atom_id res chain seq x y z
N SER A 1 12.55 -22.43 23.94
CA SER A 1 12.83 -21.15 23.29
C SER A 1 13.53 -21.40 21.98
N SER A 2 13.07 -20.79 20.92
CA SER A 2 13.69 -20.86 19.59
C SER A 2 14.06 -19.45 19.13
N THR A 3 15.25 -19.32 18.56
CA THR A 3 15.72 -18.07 17.96
C THR A 3 16.19 -18.39 16.56
N TYR A 4 15.76 -17.57 15.61
CA TYR A 4 16.13 -17.71 14.21
C TYR A 4 16.56 -16.37 13.65
N VAL A 5 17.68 -16.37 12.94
CA VAL A 5 18.19 -15.19 12.21
C VAL A 5 18.43 -15.64 10.78
N ALA A 6 17.89 -14.90 9.83
CA ALA A 6 18.15 -15.11 8.41
C ALA A 6 18.67 -13.83 7.75
N LEU A 7 19.67 -14.00 6.90
CA LEU A 7 20.18 -12.97 6.01
C LEU A 7 19.98 -13.46 4.58
N THR A 8 19.34 -12.66 3.77
CA THR A 8 19.05 -13.02 2.38
C THR A 8 19.55 -11.90 1.47
N ARG A 9 20.28 -12.27 0.43
CA ARG A 9 20.67 -11.37 -0.65
C ARG A 9 20.04 -11.86 -1.93
N HIS A 10 19.24 -11.02 -2.57
CA HIS A 10 18.67 -11.29 -3.88
C HIS A 10 19.35 -10.40 -4.92
N ARG A 11 19.83 -11.03 -5.99
CA ARG A 11 20.34 -10.36 -7.17
C ARG A 11 19.34 -10.60 -8.30
N ASN A 12 18.64 -9.57 -8.72
CA ASN A 12 17.74 -9.65 -9.86
C ASN A 12 18.43 -9.06 -11.09
N ASP A 13 18.76 -9.94 -12.06
CA ASP A 13 19.12 -9.55 -13.41
C ASP A 13 17.83 -9.42 -14.23
N VAL A 14 17.15 -8.30 -14.12
CA VAL A 14 16.06 -7.99 -15.02
C VAL A 14 16.66 -7.39 -16.29
N LEU A 15 16.37 -8.03 -17.43
CA LEU A 15 16.75 -7.58 -18.77
C LEU A 15 16.06 -6.23 -19.09
N THR A 16 16.64 -5.17 -18.62
CA THR A 16 16.37 -3.80 -19.07
C THR A 16 17.60 -3.31 -19.82
N VAL A 17 17.38 -2.42 -20.78
CA VAL A 17 18.38 -1.88 -21.72
C VAL A 17 19.60 -1.23 -21.03
N ASP A 18 19.47 -0.90 -19.74
CA ASP A 18 20.56 -0.54 -18.84
C ASP A 18 20.78 -1.66 -17.81
N GLN A 19 21.94 -2.30 -17.88
CA GLN A 19 22.41 -3.35 -16.98
C GLN A 19 22.70 -2.79 -15.57
N SER A 20 21.69 -2.39 -14.84
CA SER A 20 21.83 -2.06 -13.43
C SER A 20 21.38 -3.25 -12.59
N ALA A 21 22.33 -4.05 -12.13
CA ALA A 21 22.07 -5.08 -11.14
C ALA A 21 21.77 -4.42 -9.79
N TYR A 22 20.55 -4.60 -9.28
CA TYR A 22 20.15 -4.06 -7.99
C TYR A 22 20.28 -5.13 -6.92
N ASP A 23 21.11 -4.84 -5.92
CA ASP A 23 21.25 -5.71 -4.75
C ASP A 23 20.14 -5.40 -3.73
N THR A 24 19.33 -6.41 -3.43
CA THR A 24 18.33 -6.36 -2.36
C THR A 24 18.87 -7.09 -1.13
N TRP A 25 18.90 -6.41 -0.01
CA TRP A 25 19.31 -6.97 1.25
C TRP A 25 18.10 -7.20 2.15
N GLY A 26 18.03 -8.38 2.76
CA GLY A 26 16.98 -8.71 3.70
C GLY A 26 17.54 -9.41 4.92
N GLY A 27 16.92 -9.17 6.06
CA GLY A 27 17.23 -9.87 7.30
C GLY A 27 15.97 -10.11 8.11
N GLY A 28 15.95 -11.21 8.85
CA GLY A 28 14.85 -11.58 9.72
C GLY A 28 15.35 -12.09 11.05
N PHE A 29 14.61 -11.75 12.09
CA PHE A 29 14.83 -12.24 13.44
C PHE A 29 13.51 -12.76 13.98
N ALA A 30 13.50 -13.96 14.47
CA ALA A 30 12.36 -14.55 15.16
C ALA A 30 12.80 -15.06 16.53
N TRP A 31 12.05 -14.70 17.55
CA TRP A 31 12.32 -15.05 18.92
C TRP A 31 11.08 -15.56 19.63
N GLN A 32 11.19 -16.74 20.19
CA GLN A 32 10.10 -17.40 20.91
C GLN A 32 10.61 -17.85 22.28
N PRO A 33 10.66 -16.96 23.28
CA PRO A 33 11.16 -17.27 24.61
C PRO A 33 10.27 -18.29 25.33
N THR A 34 8.99 -18.28 25.06
CA THR A 34 8.01 -19.22 25.61
C THR A 34 7.01 -19.64 24.52
N PRO A 35 6.29 -20.76 24.68
CA PRO A 35 5.22 -21.14 23.75
C PRO A 35 4.08 -20.11 23.66
N ARG A 36 4.05 -19.15 24.59
CA ARG A 36 3.02 -18.12 24.70
C ARG A 36 3.45 -16.76 24.16
N THR A 37 4.74 -16.60 23.87
CA THR A 37 5.30 -15.32 23.42
C THR A 37 6.04 -15.54 22.13
N GLN A 38 5.66 -14.84 21.09
CA GLN A 38 6.29 -14.86 19.78
C GLN A 38 6.60 -13.43 19.36
N PHE A 39 7.80 -13.24 18.87
CA PHE A 39 8.25 -12.00 18.29
C PHE A 39 8.95 -12.30 16.96
N SER A 40 8.60 -11.59 15.91
CA SER A 40 9.30 -11.67 14.63
C SER A 40 9.48 -10.28 14.03
N LEU A 41 10.67 -10.06 13.52
CA LEU A 41 11.05 -8.85 12.81
C LEU A 41 11.67 -9.26 11.49
N GLN A 42 11.20 -8.69 10.39
CA GLN A 42 11.77 -8.85 9.07
C GLN A 42 11.99 -7.48 8.46
N GLY A 43 13.11 -7.30 7.79
CA GLY A 43 13.44 -6.09 7.09
C GLY A 43 14.06 -6.42 5.75
N GLN A 44 13.69 -5.66 4.72
CA GLN A 44 14.26 -5.76 3.39
C GLN A 44 14.57 -4.34 2.89
N ARG A 45 15.73 -4.21 2.30
CA ARG A 45 16.15 -2.97 1.66
C ARG A 45 16.18 -3.19 0.15
N HIS A 46 15.29 -2.51 -0.53
CA HIS A 46 15.24 -2.44 -1.99
C HIS A 46 15.89 -1.13 -2.48
N TYR A 47 16.24 -1.05 -3.76
CA TYR A 47 16.77 0.19 -4.37
C TYR A 47 15.78 1.37 -4.26
N TYR A 48 14.47 1.08 -4.24
CA TYR A 48 13.40 2.06 -4.15
C TYR A 48 12.91 2.32 -2.72
N GLY A 49 13.48 1.66 -1.71
CA GLY A 49 13.17 1.93 -0.31
C GLY A 49 13.22 0.72 0.62
N ASN A 50 12.87 0.95 1.87
CA ASN A 50 12.94 -0.06 2.94
C ASN A 50 11.55 -0.57 3.29
N SER A 51 11.37 -1.89 3.25
CA SER A 51 10.21 -2.58 3.80
C SER A 51 10.55 -3.22 5.14
N ARG A 52 9.60 -3.25 6.05
CA ARG A 52 9.76 -3.93 7.34
C ARG A 52 8.44 -4.52 7.79
N SER A 53 8.52 -5.65 8.48
CA SER A 53 7.39 -6.29 9.14
C SER A 53 7.80 -6.70 10.54
N LEU A 54 6.99 -6.29 11.51
CA LEU A 54 7.15 -6.65 12.92
C LEU A 54 5.85 -7.29 13.38
N ASN A 55 5.97 -8.46 13.98
CA ASN A 55 4.85 -9.16 14.60
C ASN A 55 5.22 -9.51 16.03
N PHE A 56 4.36 -9.18 16.96
CA PHE A 56 4.42 -9.57 18.35
C PHE A 56 3.11 -10.19 18.78
N SER A 57 3.17 -11.33 19.44
CA SER A 57 2.01 -12.00 20.03
C SER A 57 2.36 -12.52 21.40
N HIS A 58 1.53 -12.20 22.36
CA HIS A 58 1.65 -12.73 23.73
C HIS A 58 0.31 -13.27 24.21
N ARG A 59 0.29 -14.55 24.53
CA ARG A 59 -0.89 -15.26 25.02
C ARG A 59 -0.82 -15.47 26.52
N MET A 60 -1.77 -14.90 27.21
CA MET A 60 -2.02 -15.12 28.64
C MET A 60 -3.13 -16.16 28.83
N ARG A 61 -3.49 -16.45 30.07
CA ARG A 61 -4.51 -17.46 30.40
C ARG A 61 -5.88 -17.17 29.81
N ARG A 62 -6.28 -15.87 29.77
CA ARG A 62 -7.59 -15.42 29.30
C ARG A 62 -7.51 -14.23 28.34
N SER A 63 -6.33 -13.89 27.91
CA SER A 63 -6.15 -12.77 26.99
C SER A 63 -5.03 -13.02 26.00
N VAL A 64 -5.14 -12.38 24.85
CA VAL A 64 -4.13 -12.39 23.82
C VAL A 64 -3.90 -10.93 23.40
N VAL A 65 -2.64 -10.54 23.38
CA VAL A 65 -2.19 -9.26 22.83
C VAL A 65 -1.44 -9.54 21.55
N THR A 66 -1.82 -8.88 20.47
CA THR A 66 -1.14 -8.99 19.18
C THR A 66 -0.81 -7.60 18.68
N TYR A 67 0.42 -7.38 18.29
CA TYR A 67 0.86 -6.16 17.61
C TYR A 67 1.49 -6.52 16.28
N THR A 68 1.03 -5.85 15.23
CA THR A 68 1.58 -6.00 13.88
C THR A 68 1.89 -4.63 13.31
N GLU A 69 3.11 -4.45 12.83
CA GLU A 69 3.52 -3.29 12.06
C GLU A 69 4.08 -3.76 10.72
N THR A 70 3.55 -3.21 9.64
CA THR A 70 4.03 -3.50 8.29
C THR A 70 4.29 -2.19 7.57
N ARG A 71 5.50 -2.04 7.06
CA ARG A 71 5.85 -0.98 6.13
C ARG A 71 6.18 -1.61 4.78
N SER A 72 5.37 -1.33 3.81
CA SER A 72 5.53 -1.79 2.44
C SER A 72 5.71 -0.61 1.50
N ILE A 73 6.46 -0.85 0.45
CA ILE A 73 6.58 0.07 -0.66
C ILE A 73 5.96 -0.66 -1.84
N SER A 74 4.92 -0.08 -2.39
CA SER A 74 4.27 -0.59 -3.59
C SER A 74 4.49 0.39 -4.72
N GLU A 75 4.90 -0.12 -5.84
CA GLU A 75 4.63 0.55 -7.11
C GLU A 75 3.13 0.43 -7.31
N SER A 76 2.41 1.36 -6.74
CA SER A 76 1.05 1.55 -7.19
C SER A 76 1.18 2.14 -8.59
N ALA A 77 1.15 1.29 -9.59
CA ALA A 77 0.41 1.67 -10.77
C ALA A 77 -0.96 2.03 -10.20
N SER A 78 -1.16 3.28 -9.80
CA SER A 78 -2.45 3.82 -9.44
C SER A 78 -3.26 3.99 -10.71
N GLY A 79 -3.40 2.91 -11.42
CA GLY A 79 -4.55 2.50 -12.12
C GLY A 79 -5.51 1.84 -11.15
N ALA A 80 -5.79 2.45 -10.00
CA ALA A 80 -7.02 2.19 -9.30
C ALA A 80 -8.12 2.65 -10.24
N GLY A 81 -8.43 1.80 -11.25
CA GLY A 81 -9.68 1.79 -11.94
C GLY A 81 -10.26 3.12 -12.48
N VAL A 82 -9.46 4.16 -12.64
CA VAL A 82 -9.85 5.28 -13.48
C VAL A 82 -9.54 4.83 -14.90
N SER A 83 -10.41 3.98 -15.41
CA SER A 83 -10.46 3.75 -16.85
C SER A 83 -10.97 5.03 -17.48
N LEU A 84 -10.05 5.95 -17.73
CA LEU A 84 -10.34 7.16 -18.49
C LEU A 84 -10.78 6.74 -19.88
N SER A 85 -11.93 7.24 -20.31
CA SER A 85 -12.31 7.16 -21.71
C SER A 85 -11.32 7.98 -22.55
N LEU A 86 -11.16 7.65 -23.80
CA LEU A 86 -10.38 8.44 -24.75
C LEU A 86 -10.80 9.91 -24.74
N TYR A 87 -12.10 10.15 -24.62
CA TYR A 87 -12.65 11.50 -24.50
C TYR A 87 -12.11 12.23 -23.25
N GLU A 88 -12.17 11.59 -22.07
CA GLU A 88 -11.66 12.23 -20.83
C GLU A 88 -10.16 12.51 -20.89
N LEU A 89 -9.38 11.61 -21.46
CA LEU A 89 -7.95 11.82 -21.64
C LEU A 89 -7.67 13.06 -22.50
N TYR A 90 -8.29 13.14 -23.70
CA TYR A 90 -8.07 14.27 -24.58
C TYR A 90 -8.69 15.55 -24.04
N PHE A 91 -9.79 15.48 -23.30
CA PHE A 91 -10.38 16.64 -22.64
C PHE A 91 -9.42 17.28 -21.62
N ILE A 92 -8.65 16.46 -20.88
CA ILE A 92 -7.61 16.94 -19.96
C ILE A 92 -6.41 17.52 -20.75
N GLN A 93 -5.96 16.83 -21.80
CA GLN A 93 -4.81 17.30 -22.60
C GLN A 93 -5.09 18.60 -23.33
N PHE A 94 -6.31 18.79 -23.82
CA PHE A 94 -6.70 20.02 -24.52
C PHE A 94 -6.94 21.19 -23.56
N ALA A 95 -6.88 21.00 -22.26
CA ALA A 95 -7.07 22.06 -21.27
C ALA A 95 -6.05 23.20 -21.38
N SER A 96 -4.83 22.90 -21.83
CA SER A 96 -3.78 23.88 -22.09
C SER A 96 -3.95 24.63 -23.41
N LEU A 97 -4.64 24.03 -24.39
CA LEU A 97 -4.88 24.61 -25.70
C LEU A 97 -6.18 25.42 -25.75
N GLU A 98 -7.20 24.97 -25.02
CA GLU A 98 -8.50 25.60 -24.93
C GLU A 98 -8.96 25.66 -23.47
N PRO A 99 -8.82 26.80 -22.81
CA PRO A 99 -9.23 26.96 -21.41
C PRO A 99 -10.75 26.88 -21.22
N ASP A 100 -11.55 27.31 -22.25
CA ASP A 100 -13.01 27.26 -22.19
C ASP A 100 -13.51 25.82 -22.29
N PRO A 101 -14.24 25.28 -21.28
CA PRO A 101 -14.68 23.91 -21.27
C PRO A 101 -15.69 23.58 -22.38
N VAL A 102 -16.49 24.54 -22.85
CA VAL A 102 -17.49 24.32 -23.90
C VAL A 102 -16.82 24.21 -25.27
N LEU A 103 -15.89 25.10 -25.57
CA LEU A 103 -15.11 25.06 -26.80
C LEU A 103 -14.17 23.84 -26.82
N ARG A 104 -13.63 23.48 -25.68
CA ARG A 104 -12.82 22.27 -25.51
C ARG A 104 -13.61 20.99 -25.83
N ASP A 105 -14.84 20.87 -25.36
CA ASP A 105 -15.71 19.71 -25.66
C ASP A 105 -15.91 19.55 -27.17
N ILE A 106 -16.22 20.63 -27.86
CA ILE A 106 -16.39 20.63 -29.31
C ILE A 106 -15.10 20.18 -30.01
N ARG A 107 -13.97 20.78 -29.67
CA ARG A 107 -12.68 20.45 -30.27
C ARG A 107 -12.24 19.00 -30.05
N VAL A 108 -12.48 18.47 -28.84
CA VAL A 108 -12.13 17.08 -28.51
C VAL A 108 -13.00 16.11 -29.30
N ARG A 109 -14.29 16.39 -29.44
CA ARG A 109 -15.19 15.54 -30.23
C ARG A 109 -14.83 15.58 -31.72
N ASP A 110 -14.57 16.75 -32.25
CA ASP A 110 -14.16 16.90 -33.65
C ASP A 110 -12.83 16.18 -33.91
N PHE A 111 -11.88 16.29 -32.99
CA PHE A 111 -10.61 15.59 -33.07
C PHE A 111 -10.78 14.05 -33.07
N LEU A 112 -11.59 13.53 -32.15
CA LEU A 112 -11.86 12.08 -32.04
C LEU A 112 -12.58 11.54 -33.30
N LEU A 113 -13.55 12.30 -33.80
CA LEU A 113 -14.25 11.96 -35.05
C LEU A 113 -13.31 11.98 -36.24
N ALA A 114 -12.47 13.00 -36.39
CA ALA A 114 -11.49 13.10 -37.47
C ALA A 114 -10.44 12.00 -37.41
N ALA A 115 -10.07 11.54 -36.22
CA ALA A 115 -9.16 10.43 -36.00
C ALA A 115 -9.81 9.04 -36.10
N GLY A 116 -11.14 8.95 -36.26
CA GLY A 116 -11.86 7.68 -36.29
C GLY A 116 -11.83 6.91 -34.97
N LEU A 117 -11.69 7.61 -33.84
CA LEU A 117 -11.57 7.02 -32.51
C LEU A 117 -12.90 7.07 -31.79
N ASP A 118 -13.25 5.99 -31.09
CA ASP A 118 -14.45 5.94 -30.25
C ASP A 118 -14.22 6.74 -28.94
N PRO A 119 -14.99 7.81 -28.67
CA PRO A 119 -14.87 8.60 -27.43
C PRO A 119 -15.03 7.76 -26.16
N ASN A 120 -15.80 6.68 -26.21
CA ASN A 120 -16.09 5.80 -25.07
C ASN A 120 -15.08 4.65 -24.93
N GLN A 121 -14.15 4.52 -25.87
CA GLN A 121 -13.10 3.51 -25.77
C GLN A 121 -12.30 3.73 -24.48
N ARG A 122 -12.35 2.73 -23.60
CA ARG A 122 -11.59 2.75 -22.36
C ARG A 122 -10.14 2.37 -22.63
N LEU A 123 -9.25 3.24 -22.28
CA LEU A 123 -7.83 2.94 -22.29
C LEU A 123 -7.51 2.05 -21.08
N THR A 124 -7.36 0.77 -21.35
CA THR A 124 -6.84 -0.23 -20.40
C THR A 124 -5.29 -0.22 -20.41
N GLY A 125 -4.70 0.89 -20.71
CA GLY A 125 -3.25 1.05 -20.81
C GLY A 125 -2.83 2.20 -19.94
N GLY A 126 -2.28 1.89 -18.77
CA GLY A 126 -1.74 2.90 -17.89
C GLY A 126 -0.74 3.80 -18.59
N PHE A 127 -1.02 5.08 -18.64
CA PHE A 127 0.06 6.00 -18.38
C PHE A 127 0.45 5.68 -16.93
N LEU A 128 1.48 4.86 -16.81
CA LEU A 128 2.11 4.48 -15.56
C LEU A 128 2.68 5.76 -14.95
N ASN A 129 1.86 6.51 -14.26
CA ASN A 129 2.35 7.32 -13.19
C ASN A 129 2.76 6.30 -12.11
N THR A 130 3.96 5.80 -12.25
CA THR A 130 4.59 4.87 -11.30
C THR A 130 4.92 5.68 -10.04
N ALA A 131 3.88 6.05 -9.31
CA ALA A 131 4.06 6.68 -8.02
C ALA A 131 4.42 5.58 -7.02
N LEU A 132 5.64 5.59 -6.58
CA LEU A 132 6.08 4.79 -5.44
C LEU A 132 5.32 5.26 -4.20
N THR A 133 4.51 4.39 -3.65
CA THR A 133 3.74 4.67 -2.44
C THR A 133 4.30 3.88 -1.28
N VAL A 134 4.62 4.56 -0.20
CA VAL A 134 5.03 3.97 1.08
C VAL A 134 3.81 3.90 1.97
N GLN A 135 3.40 2.70 2.33
CA GLN A 135 2.32 2.47 3.28
C GLN A 135 2.89 1.88 4.57
N THR A 136 2.53 2.48 5.70
CA THR A 136 2.86 1.96 7.03
C THR A 136 1.55 1.67 7.75
N SER A 137 1.31 0.41 8.06
CA SER A 137 0.13 -0.05 8.82
C SER A 137 0.57 -0.58 10.17
N ARG A 138 -0.10 -0.13 11.24
CA ARG A 138 0.10 -0.59 12.61
C ARG A 138 -1.23 -1.07 13.15
N ASN A 139 -1.23 -2.23 13.75
CA ASN A 139 -2.42 -2.82 14.34
C ASN A 139 -2.07 -3.39 15.72
N LEU A 140 -2.81 -2.98 16.74
CA LEU A 140 -2.73 -3.51 18.09
C LEU A 140 -4.08 -4.10 18.46
N SER A 141 -4.12 -5.39 18.76
CA SER A 141 -5.34 -6.08 19.17
C SER A 141 -5.17 -6.70 20.56
N LEU A 142 -6.15 -6.49 21.40
CA LEU A 142 -6.29 -7.12 22.71
C LEU A 142 -7.60 -7.89 22.72
N ALA A 143 -7.52 -9.21 22.84
CA ALA A 143 -8.67 -10.07 23.04
C ALA A 143 -8.66 -10.61 24.48
N VAL A 144 -9.79 -10.45 25.19
CA VAL A 144 -9.98 -10.93 26.55
C VAL A 144 -11.20 -11.83 26.60
N GLN A 145 -11.04 -13.04 27.13
CA GLN A 145 -12.09 -14.04 27.30
C GLN A 145 -12.51 -14.09 28.77
N GLY A 146 -13.71 -13.64 29.09
CA GLY A 146 -14.36 -13.83 30.37
C GLY A 146 -15.11 -15.16 30.44
N LEU A 147 -15.79 -15.41 31.57
CA LEU A 147 -16.61 -16.61 31.75
C LEU A 147 -17.85 -16.60 30.86
N ARG A 148 -18.47 -15.44 30.68
CA ARG A 148 -19.69 -15.27 29.88
C ARG A 148 -19.59 -14.11 28.88
N SER A 149 -18.41 -13.54 28.70
CA SER A 149 -18.23 -12.40 27.82
C SER A 149 -16.87 -12.43 27.13
N ASN A 150 -16.81 -11.96 25.93
CA ASN A 150 -15.60 -11.76 25.16
C ASN A 150 -15.46 -10.28 24.82
N LEU A 151 -14.28 -9.73 25.00
CA LEU A 151 -13.95 -8.36 24.65
C LEU A 151 -12.78 -8.36 23.68
N VAL A 152 -12.94 -7.68 22.57
CA VAL A 152 -11.86 -7.43 21.63
C VAL A 152 -11.73 -5.93 21.41
N VAL A 153 -10.55 -5.41 21.65
CA VAL A 153 -10.17 -4.02 21.39
C VAL A 153 -9.10 -4.02 20.33
N THR A 154 -9.33 -3.32 19.25
CA THR A 154 -8.37 -3.19 18.14
C THR A 154 -8.11 -1.71 17.89
N ALA A 155 -6.85 -1.31 17.96
CA ALA A 155 -6.39 0.01 17.56
C ALA A 155 -5.57 -0.14 16.27
N PHE A 156 -5.83 0.70 15.31
CA PHE A 156 -5.10 0.69 14.04
C PHE A 156 -4.67 2.09 13.63
N ALA A 157 -3.55 2.16 12.94
CA ALA A 157 -3.04 3.36 12.32
C ALA A 157 -2.45 3.00 10.95
N THR A 158 -2.84 3.73 9.93
CA THR A 158 -2.32 3.57 8.58
C THR A 158 -1.86 4.91 8.07
N ASP A 159 -0.60 4.98 7.66
CA ASP A 159 0.02 6.15 7.03
C ASP A 159 0.39 5.77 5.60
N THR A 160 -0.07 6.54 4.65
CA THR A 160 0.23 6.37 3.22
C THR A 160 0.89 7.63 2.71
N ARG A 161 2.07 7.53 2.11
CA ARG A 161 2.85 8.65 1.57
C ARG A 161 3.40 8.30 0.19
N ARG A 162 3.43 9.27 -0.69
CA ARG A 162 4.16 9.14 -1.94
C ARG A 162 5.67 9.31 -1.70
N ALA A 163 6.47 8.48 -2.38
CA ALA A 163 7.92 8.47 -2.23
C ALA A 163 8.62 9.40 -3.24
N ASP A 164 7.91 9.91 -4.25
CA ASP A 164 8.45 10.80 -5.26
C ASP A 164 8.52 12.24 -4.73
N LYS A 165 9.56 12.96 -5.13
CA LYS A 165 9.90 14.31 -4.65
C LYS A 165 8.91 15.43 -5.05
N VAL A 166 7.82 15.10 -5.71
CA VAL A 166 6.78 16.03 -6.17
C VAL A 166 5.53 15.91 -5.27
N SER A 167 5.70 15.56 -4.01
CA SER A 167 4.58 15.51 -3.07
C SER A 167 4.11 16.92 -2.71
N THR A 168 2.92 17.26 -3.13
CA THR A 168 2.13 18.31 -2.49
C THR A 168 1.60 17.74 -1.16
N ALA A 169 1.46 18.58 -0.13
CA ALA A 169 0.99 18.16 1.22
C ALA A 169 -0.37 17.41 1.24
N GLN A 170 -1.02 17.31 0.09
CA GLN A 170 -2.32 16.68 -0.12
C GLN A 170 -2.23 15.18 -0.43
N ASP A 171 -1.02 14.65 -0.65
CA ASP A 171 -0.80 13.24 -1.01
C ASP A 171 -0.51 12.34 0.21
N ASP A 172 -0.43 12.91 1.41
CA ASP A 172 -0.23 12.18 2.66
C ASP A 172 -1.59 11.86 3.29
N LEU A 173 -1.94 10.58 3.34
CA LEU A 173 -3.16 10.09 3.99
C LEU A 173 -2.80 9.37 5.29
N SER A 174 -3.32 9.86 6.41
CA SER A 174 -3.19 9.22 7.71
C SER A 174 -4.58 8.87 8.25
N GLN A 175 -4.75 7.63 8.66
CA GLN A 175 -5.98 7.12 9.25
C GLN A 175 -5.67 6.42 10.57
N VAL A 176 -6.37 6.82 11.63
CA VAL A 176 -6.28 6.20 12.95
C VAL A 176 -7.67 5.84 13.41
N GLY A 177 -7.83 4.67 14.00
CA GLY A 177 -9.10 4.22 14.52
C GLY A 177 -8.96 3.25 15.68
N VAL A 178 -10.02 3.16 16.47
CA VAL A 178 -10.18 2.16 17.54
C VAL A 178 -11.52 1.49 17.37
N LEU A 179 -11.51 0.17 17.35
CA LEU A 179 -12.69 -0.67 17.30
C LEU A 179 -12.82 -1.44 18.61
N LEU A 180 -13.99 -1.35 19.23
CA LEU A 180 -14.35 -2.11 20.41
C LEU A 180 -15.48 -3.07 20.06
N GLN A 181 -15.26 -4.37 20.31
CA GLN A 181 -16.27 -5.40 20.11
C GLN A 181 -16.48 -6.17 21.41
N HIS A 182 -17.73 -6.24 21.87
CA HIS A 182 -18.11 -6.98 23.06
C HIS A 182 -19.15 -8.04 22.68
N GLY A 183 -18.90 -9.27 23.06
CA GLY A 183 -19.82 -10.40 22.87
C GLY A 183 -20.21 -11.00 24.21
N VAL A 184 -21.49 -11.35 24.37
CA VAL A 184 -22.02 -12.08 25.54
C VAL A 184 -22.40 -13.46 25.08
N ASN A 185 -21.83 -14.49 25.74
CA ASN A 185 -22.24 -15.88 25.53
C ASN A 185 -23.37 -16.20 26.52
N VAL A 186 -24.54 -16.49 25.99
CA VAL A 186 -25.71 -16.91 26.76
C VAL A 186 -25.64 -18.40 27.05
#